data_1d3c7ea071d3ba2941553937a306043a
#
_entry.id   1d3c7ea071d3ba2941553937a306043a
#
_cell.length_a   1.000
_cell.length_b   1.000
_cell.length_c   1.000
_cell.angle_alpha   90.00
_cell.angle_beta   90.00
_cell.angle_gamma   90.00
#
_symmetry.space_group_name_H-M   'P 1'
#
loop_
_entity.id
_entity.type
_entity.pdbx_description
1 polymer ?
#
loop_
_entity_poly.entity_id
_entity_poly.type
_entity_poly.pdbx_seq_one_letter_code
_entity_poly.pdbx_strand_id
1 'polypeptide(L)'
;KIVGPLGFTDLDPEGMLIDGFDQLSTMSTIYNYPYYPKHLEQLGFEKEVDWVERQIIVPDKQYERTAKYFRVAEMSAKRYNLHIRKFKNMREIREGNYGKKIFDVVNKAYAPLYGFSELSEKQIDQYVNSYLPLLDMRFLTVVEDEQDNIVAMGVGMPSLSTALQKAKGKLFPFGWFYLTKALFVKHSNIIDLLLIGVLPEYQNKGVNAMLFADLIPVAQKMGLKFAETHPQLETNEKSQVQWDYLDAHIHKKRRCYQKNL
;
A
#
# COMPACT_ATOMS: atom_id res chain seq x y z
N LYS A 1 7.73 26.24 14.65
CA LYS A 1 6.73 25.19 14.61
C LYS A 1 7.43 23.81 14.73
N ILE A 2 6.92 22.92 15.59
CA ILE A 2 7.28 21.51 15.64
C ILE A 2 6.14 20.71 15.01
N VAL A 3 6.50 19.72 14.17
CA VAL A 3 5.56 18.83 13.48
C VAL A 3 6.08 17.39 13.61
N GLY A 4 5.19 16.46 13.93
CA GLY A 4 5.54 15.04 14.01
C GLY A 4 4.48 14.18 14.70
N PRO A 5 4.71 12.84 14.76
CA PRO A 5 5.87 12.12 14.19
C PRO A 5 5.77 11.97 12.67
N LEU A 6 6.88 12.20 11.99
CA LEU A 6 7.05 12.02 10.55
C LEU A 6 8.35 11.28 10.28
N GLY A 7 8.41 10.51 9.20
CA GLY A 7 9.62 9.94 8.66
C GLY A 7 10.42 10.94 7.81
N PHE A 8 11.51 10.47 7.22
CA PHE A 8 12.28 11.23 6.22
C PHE A 8 11.66 11.15 4.83
N THR A 9 10.90 10.10 4.58
CA THR A 9 10.21 9.83 3.32
C THR A 9 8.82 9.26 3.60
N ASP A 10 7.92 9.36 2.64
CA ASP A 10 6.57 8.79 2.67
C ASP A 10 6.53 7.24 2.84
N LEU A 11 7.69 6.59 2.71
CA LEU A 11 7.81 5.14 2.93
C LEU A 11 8.26 4.79 4.36
N ASP A 12 8.61 5.78 5.15
CA ASP A 12 8.90 5.62 6.57
C ASP A 12 7.58 5.59 7.37
N PRO A 13 7.59 5.00 8.58
CA PRO A 13 6.41 5.06 9.44
C PRO A 13 6.04 6.50 9.82
N GLU A 14 4.82 6.90 9.52
CA GLU A 14 4.29 8.23 9.77
C GLU A 14 3.07 8.18 10.68
N GLY A 15 2.90 9.26 11.42
CA GLY A 15 1.76 9.45 12.31
C GLY A 15 1.74 8.52 13.53
N MET A 16 1.17 9.03 14.60
CA MET A 16 0.89 8.33 15.84
C MET A 16 -0.49 7.68 15.77
N LEU A 17 -0.61 6.41 16.12
CA LEU A 17 -1.91 5.72 16.21
C LEU A 17 -2.81 6.43 17.22
N ILE A 18 -4.02 6.82 16.79
CA ILE A 18 -5.02 7.51 17.60
C ILE A 18 -6.34 6.73 17.70
N ASP A 19 -6.56 5.77 16.78
CA ASP A 19 -7.75 4.93 16.74
C ASP A 19 -7.38 3.54 16.18
N GLY A 20 -8.11 2.48 16.59
CA GLY A 20 -7.81 1.10 16.20
C GLY A 20 -6.69 0.46 17.02
N PHE A 21 -6.57 0.78 18.30
CA PHE A 21 -5.55 0.23 19.22
C PHE A 21 -5.68 -1.27 19.47
N ASP A 22 -6.84 -1.84 19.20
CA ASP A 22 -7.15 -3.27 19.26
C ASP A 22 -6.79 -4.01 17.96
N GLN A 23 -6.43 -3.28 16.90
CA GLN A 23 -6.09 -3.85 15.62
C GLN A 23 -4.59 -4.17 15.52
N LEU A 24 -4.28 -5.26 14.81
CA LEU A 24 -2.88 -5.64 14.57
C LEU A 24 -2.26 -4.67 13.55
N SER A 25 -1.10 -4.11 13.89
CA SER A 25 -0.36 -3.23 12.98
C SER A 25 0.16 -4.01 11.78
N THR A 26 0.16 -3.38 10.61
CA THR A 26 0.86 -3.90 9.43
C THR A 26 2.38 -3.84 9.64
N MET A 27 3.14 -4.55 8.82
CA MET A 27 4.61 -4.59 8.95
C MET A 27 5.26 -3.21 8.81
N SER A 28 4.64 -2.32 8.04
CA SER A 28 5.16 -0.98 7.74
C SER A 28 4.75 0.10 8.73
N THR A 29 3.89 -0.22 9.70
CA THR A 29 3.36 0.75 10.65
C THR A 29 3.78 0.45 12.07
N ILE A 30 3.92 1.51 12.89
CA ILE A 30 4.33 1.41 14.28
C ILE A 30 3.09 1.39 15.19
N TYR A 31 3.11 0.54 16.20
CA TYR A 31 2.13 0.59 17.30
C TYR A 31 2.63 1.52 18.40
N ASN A 32 1.73 2.32 18.94
CA ASN A 32 1.93 3.06 20.19
C ASN A 32 0.72 2.88 21.12
N TYR A 33 0.95 3.03 22.42
CA TYR A 33 -0.13 2.92 23.41
C TYR A 33 -1.06 4.13 23.42
N PRO A 34 -2.35 3.96 23.84
CA PRO A 34 -3.35 5.05 23.82
C PRO A 34 -3.01 6.28 24.68
N TYR A 35 -2.06 6.18 25.60
CA TYR A 35 -1.66 7.32 26.42
C TYR A 35 -0.77 8.33 25.67
N TYR A 36 -0.08 7.92 24.60
CA TYR A 36 0.81 8.82 23.85
C TYR A 36 0.08 10.02 23.23
N PRO A 37 -1.02 9.83 22.47
CA PRO A 37 -1.81 10.94 21.94
C PRO A 37 -2.25 11.90 23.06
N LYS A 38 -2.75 11.36 24.18
CA LYS A 38 -3.23 12.15 25.32
C LYS A 38 -2.13 13.03 25.91
N HIS A 39 -0.89 12.54 26.00
CA HIS A 39 0.23 13.34 26.48
C HIS A 39 0.58 14.47 25.52
N LEU A 40 0.57 14.23 24.20
CA LEU A 40 0.80 15.31 23.24
C LEU A 40 -0.26 16.39 23.33
N GLU A 41 -1.52 16.02 23.45
CA GLU A 41 -2.65 16.95 23.59
C GLU A 41 -2.53 17.76 24.90
N GLN A 42 -2.16 17.12 26.02
CA GLN A 42 -1.89 17.80 27.29
C GLN A 42 -0.71 18.77 27.21
N LEU A 43 0.27 18.49 26.38
CA LEU A 43 1.40 19.37 26.09
C LEU A 43 1.07 20.49 25.11
N GLY A 44 -0.19 20.60 24.66
CA GLY A 44 -0.68 21.65 23.76
C GLY A 44 -0.30 21.43 22.30
N PHE A 45 -0.09 20.18 21.90
CA PHE A 45 -0.01 19.81 20.48
C PHE A 45 -1.41 19.64 19.92
N GLU A 46 -1.59 20.07 18.68
CA GLU A 46 -2.84 20.01 17.93
C GLU A 46 -2.67 19.14 16.68
N LYS A 47 -3.80 18.73 16.09
CA LYS A 47 -3.81 18.00 14.83
C LYS A 47 -3.16 18.82 13.72
N GLU A 48 -2.22 18.23 12.99
CA GLU A 48 -1.74 18.72 11.69
C GLU A 48 -2.46 18.00 10.55
N VAL A 49 -2.34 16.67 10.48
CA VAL A 49 -2.96 15.85 9.45
C VAL A 49 -3.18 14.44 9.98
N ASP A 50 -4.22 13.76 9.46
CA ASP A 50 -4.49 12.36 9.76
C ASP A 50 -4.27 11.47 8.53
N TRP A 51 -3.87 10.24 8.79
CA TRP A 51 -3.90 9.11 7.86
C TRP A 51 -4.95 8.11 8.31
N VAL A 52 -5.62 7.51 7.35
CA VAL A 52 -6.59 6.43 7.57
C VAL A 52 -6.10 5.14 6.93
N GLU A 53 -6.29 4.04 7.64
CA GLU A 53 -6.06 2.69 7.14
C GLU A 53 -7.42 1.98 7.03
N ARG A 54 -7.66 1.35 5.88
CA ARG A 54 -8.92 0.64 5.63
C ARG A 54 -8.70 -0.85 5.60
N GLN A 55 -9.64 -1.58 6.17
CA GLN A 55 -9.83 -2.99 5.91
C GLN A 55 -10.92 -3.15 4.86
N ILE A 56 -10.64 -3.95 3.86
CA ILE A 56 -11.50 -4.22 2.71
C ILE A 56 -11.83 -5.70 2.71
N ILE A 57 -13.10 -6.06 2.61
CA ILE A 57 -13.50 -7.45 2.40
C ILE A 57 -13.20 -7.80 0.94
N VAL A 58 -12.41 -8.85 0.71
CA VAL A 58 -12.17 -9.35 -0.64
C VAL A 58 -13.50 -9.83 -1.21
N PRO A 59 -14.01 -9.20 -2.29
CA PRO A 59 -15.33 -9.51 -2.81
C PRO A 59 -15.37 -10.96 -3.31
N ASP A 60 -16.50 -11.61 -3.15
CA ASP A 60 -16.72 -12.90 -3.80
C ASP A 60 -16.96 -12.73 -5.32
N LYS A 61 -16.99 -13.84 -6.04
CA LYS A 61 -17.10 -13.81 -7.52
C LYS A 61 -18.43 -13.24 -8.02
N GLN A 62 -19.46 -13.21 -7.18
CA GLN A 62 -20.82 -12.77 -7.54
C GLN A 62 -21.10 -11.33 -7.09
N TYR A 63 -20.14 -10.66 -6.48
CA TYR A 63 -20.33 -9.30 -5.98
C TYR A 63 -20.49 -8.32 -7.14
N GLU A 64 -21.73 -7.82 -7.30
CA GLU A 64 -22.16 -7.02 -8.47
C GLU A 64 -21.33 -5.73 -8.65
N ARG A 65 -20.91 -5.08 -7.55
CA ARG A 65 -20.09 -3.87 -7.60
C ARG A 65 -18.71 -4.14 -8.23
N THR A 66 -18.17 -5.35 -8.09
CA THR A 66 -16.90 -5.73 -8.69
C THR A 66 -16.96 -5.73 -10.21
N ALA A 67 -18.12 -6.08 -10.80
CA ALA A 67 -18.33 -6.04 -12.23
C ALA A 67 -18.12 -4.63 -12.82
N LYS A 68 -18.38 -3.59 -12.03
CA LYS A 68 -18.10 -2.20 -12.45
C LYS A 68 -16.59 -1.95 -12.61
N TYR A 69 -15.74 -2.45 -11.70
CA TYR A 69 -14.30 -2.34 -11.86
C TYR A 69 -13.80 -2.99 -13.14
N PHE A 70 -14.25 -4.22 -13.42
CA PHE A 70 -13.85 -4.93 -14.63
C PHE A 70 -14.28 -4.17 -15.90
N ARG A 71 -15.50 -3.64 -15.93
CA ARG A 71 -15.97 -2.82 -17.07
C ARG A 71 -15.16 -1.54 -17.24
N VAL A 72 -14.90 -0.81 -16.16
CA VAL A 72 -14.11 0.42 -16.19
C VAL A 72 -12.68 0.10 -16.62
N ALA A 73 -12.08 -0.97 -16.11
CA ALA A 73 -10.75 -1.42 -16.50
C ALA A 73 -10.67 -1.71 -18.00
N GLU A 74 -11.64 -2.47 -18.54
CA GLU A 74 -11.69 -2.80 -19.97
C GLU A 74 -11.87 -1.54 -20.84
N MET A 75 -12.76 -0.63 -20.43
CA MET A 75 -12.98 0.63 -21.14
C MET A 75 -11.72 1.50 -21.13
N SER A 76 -11.03 1.59 -19.99
CA SER A 76 -9.79 2.38 -19.87
C SER A 76 -8.67 1.77 -20.70
N ALA A 77 -8.49 0.46 -20.65
CA ALA A 77 -7.51 -0.26 -21.45
C ALA A 77 -7.70 0.03 -22.96
N LYS A 78 -8.93 -0.11 -23.44
CA LYS A 78 -9.26 0.15 -24.86
C LYS A 78 -9.12 1.62 -25.24
N ARG A 79 -9.61 2.54 -24.40
CA ARG A 79 -9.65 3.97 -24.74
C ARG A 79 -8.27 4.61 -24.79
N TYR A 80 -7.35 4.14 -23.94
CA TYR A 80 -6.02 4.72 -23.78
C TYR A 80 -4.91 3.79 -24.25
N ASN A 81 -5.26 2.68 -24.92
CA ASN A 81 -4.33 1.67 -25.42
C ASN A 81 -3.36 1.17 -24.34
N LEU A 82 -3.92 0.83 -23.17
CA LEU A 82 -3.17 0.37 -22.01
C LEU A 82 -3.28 -1.14 -21.86
N HIS A 83 -2.22 -1.74 -21.34
CA HIS A 83 -2.22 -3.16 -21.01
C HIS A 83 -1.57 -3.46 -19.66
N ILE A 84 -1.93 -4.62 -19.08
CA ILE A 84 -1.33 -5.09 -17.83
C ILE A 84 -0.10 -5.92 -18.18
N ARG A 85 1.06 -5.49 -17.69
CA ARG A 85 2.29 -6.24 -17.77
C ARG A 85 2.34 -7.29 -16.66
N LYS A 86 2.52 -8.56 -17.04
CA LYS A 86 2.77 -9.69 -16.12
C LYS A 86 4.19 -10.19 -16.28
N PHE A 87 4.81 -10.53 -15.15
CA PHE A 87 6.18 -11.03 -15.10
C PHE A 87 6.18 -12.54 -14.88
N LYS A 88 6.99 -13.27 -15.63
CA LYS A 88 7.14 -14.72 -15.48
C LYS A 88 8.08 -15.08 -14.34
N ASN A 89 9.06 -14.24 -14.08
CA ASN A 89 10.07 -14.46 -13.06
C ASN A 89 10.73 -13.14 -12.63
N MET A 90 11.44 -13.19 -11.52
CA MET A 90 12.15 -12.06 -10.94
C MET A 90 13.29 -11.51 -11.84
N ARG A 91 13.77 -12.32 -12.75
CA ARG A 91 14.83 -11.92 -13.70
C ARG A 91 14.30 -10.85 -14.67
N GLU A 92 13.08 -11.01 -15.19
CA GLU A 92 12.46 -10.00 -16.07
C GLU A 92 12.32 -8.63 -15.38
N ILE A 93 11.95 -8.62 -14.09
CA ILE A 93 11.84 -7.40 -13.31
C ILE A 93 13.20 -6.68 -13.20
N ARG A 94 14.26 -7.46 -12.92
CA ARG A 94 15.62 -6.92 -12.78
C ARG A 94 16.20 -6.45 -14.12
N GLU A 95 16.14 -7.28 -15.16
CA GLU A 95 16.68 -6.96 -16.48
C GLU A 95 15.94 -5.79 -17.13
N GLY A 96 14.62 -5.69 -16.93
CA GLY A 96 13.81 -4.57 -17.40
C GLY A 96 13.88 -3.32 -16.53
N ASN A 97 14.65 -3.37 -15.43
CA ASN A 97 14.80 -2.29 -14.45
C ASN A 97 13.45 -1.79 -13.87
N TYR A 98 12.47 -2.73 -13.74
CA TYR A 98 11.12 -2.38 -13.29
C TYR A 98 11.07 -1.84 -11.86
N GLY A 99 12.00 -2.23 -10.99
CA GLY A 99 12.10 -1.65 -9.66
C GLY A 99 12.26 -0.13 -9.71
N LYS A 100 13.23 0.38 -10.47
CA LYS A 100 13.42 1.84 -10.67
C LYS A 100 12.21 2.49 -11.32
N LYS A 101 11.72 1.93 -12.42
CA LYS A 101 10.55 2.47 -13.15
C LYS A 101 9.31 2.59 -12.26
N ILE A 102 9.07 1.63 -11.35
CA ILE A 102 7.97 1.66 -10.39
C ILE A 102 8.14 2.84 -9.41
N PHE A 103 9.36 3.03 -8.88
CA PHE A 103 9.63 4.15 -7.97
C PHE A 103 9.61 5.51 -8.68
N ASP A 104 9.91 5.59 -9.97
CA ASP A 104 9.70 6.80 -10.78
C ASP A 104 8.22 7.17 -10.86
N VAL A 105 7.32 6.17 -10.96
CA VAL A 105 5.87 6.40 -10.88
C VAL A 105 5.48 6.85 -9.48
N VAL A 106 6.05 6.26 -8.40
CA VAL A 106 5.81 6.71 -7.02
C VAL A 106 6.20 8.17 -6.87
N ASN A 107 7.42 8.54 -7.23
CA ASN A 107 7.91 9.91 -7.13
C ASN A 107 6.98 10.92 -7.82
N LYS A 108 6.50 10.58 -9.03
CA LYS A 108 5.59 11.45 -9.78
C LYS A 108 4.17 11.47 -9.22
N ALA A 109 3.64 10.31 -8.82
CA ALA A 109 2.27 10.19 -8.35
C ALA A 109 2.07 10.77 -6.94
N TYR A 110 3.10 10.70 -6.09
CA TYR A 110 3.05 11.12 -4.70
C TYR A 110 3.54 12.55 -4.49
N ALA A 111 4.17 13.18 -5.50
CA ALA A 111 4.70 14.54 -5.40
C ALA A 111 3.73 15.58 -4.79
N PRO A 112 2.39 15.54 -5.04
CA PRO A 112 1.47 16.51 -4.44
C PRO A 112 1.02 16.16 -3.01
N LEU A 113 1.45 15.02 -2.43
CA LEU A 113 1.01 14.58 -1.11
C LEU A 113 1.73 15.38 0.00
N TYR A 114 1.03 15.54 1.14
CA TYR A 114 1.58 16.19 2.31
C TYR A 114 2.80 15.45 2.84
N GLY A 115 3.88 16.18 3.08
CA GLY A 115 5.12 15.60 3.62
C GLY A 115 5.96 14.78 2.62
N PHE A 116 5.47 14.62 1.38
CA PHE A 116 6.20 13.83 0.39
C PHE A 116 7.60 14.41 0.13
N SER A 117 8.57 13.50 0.09
CA SER A 117 9.95 13.78 -0.27
C SER A 117 10.39 12.84 -1.39
N GLU A 118 10.87 13.40 -2.49
CA GLU A 118 11.30 12.61 -3.64
C GLU A 118 12.44 11.65 -3.24
N LEU A 119 12.27 10.38 -3.59
CA LEU A 119 13.26 9.35 -3.33
C LEU A 119 14.45 9.50 -4.27
N SER A 120 15.64 9.60 -3.69
CA SER A 120 16.89 9.56 -4.44
C SER A 120 17.14 8.17 -5.03
N GLU A 121 17.97 8.08 -6.08
CA GLU A 121 18.34 6.80 -6.70
C GLU A 121 18.92 5.81 -5.68
N LYS A 122 19.72 6.27 -4.74
CA LYS A 122 20.30 5.42 -3.69
C LYS A 122 19.24 4.82 -2.77
N GLN A 123 18.21 5.60 -2.41
CA GLN A 123 17.10 5.13 -1.60
C GLN A 123 16.25 4.13 -2.41
N ILE A 124 15.98 4.43 -3.68
CA ILE A 124 15.27 3.51 -4.59
C ILE A 124 16.00 2.18 -4.68
N ASP A 125 17.31 2.18 -4.92
CA ASP A 125 18.12 0.97 -4.98
C ASP A 125 18.06 0.18 -3.66
N GLN A 126 18.08 0.88 -2.52
CA GLN A 126 17.94 0.25 -1.20
C GLN A 126 16.58 -0.41 -1.03
N TYR A 127 15.49 0.27 -1.37
CA TYR A 127 14.14 -0.29 -1.28
C TYR A 127 13.95 -1.47 -2.23
N VAL A 128 14.37 -1.34 -3.48
CA VAL A 128 14.32 -2.44 -4.47
C VAL A 128 15.07 -3.67 -3.95
N ASN A 129 16.30 -3.51 -3.47
CA ASN A 129 17.08 -4.63 -2.99
C ASN A 129 16.51 -5.27 -1.71
N SER A 130 15.85 -4.49 -0.85
CA SER A 130 15.28 -4.98 0.41
C SER A 130 13.95 -5.68 0.21
N TYR A 131 13.07 -5.14 -0.64
CA TYR A 131 11.69 -5.62 -0.76
C TYR A 131 11.46 -6.54 -1.96
N LEU A 132 12.19 -6.35 -3.06
CA LEU A 132 12.01 -7.17 -4.26
C LEU A 132 12.12 -8.69 -4.00
N PRO A 133 13.06 -9.19 -3.15
CA PRO A 133 13.15 -10.61 -2.84
C PRO A 133 11.95 -11.18 -2.06
N LEU A 134 11.19 -10.32 -1.39
CA LEU A 134 10.01 -10.69 -0.59
C LEU A 134 8.71 -10.60 -1.39
N LEU A 135 8.77 -10.01 -2.59
CA LEU A 135 7.61 -9.72 -3.39
C LEU A 135 7.07 -10.99 -4.05
N ASP A 136 5.79 -11.24 -3.85
CA ASP A 136 5.05 -12.21 -4.64
C ASP A 136 4.55 -11.53 -5.93
N MET A 137 5.12 -11.92 -7.06
CA MET A 137 4.81 -11.31 -8.37
C MET A 137 3.34 -11.38 -8.76
N ARG A 138 2.55 -12.26 -8.14
CA ARG A 138 1.10 -12.32 -8.35
C ARG A 138 0.40 -11.06 -7.88
N PHE A 139 0.98 -10.36 -6.88
CA PHE A 139 0.48 -9.12 -6.30
C PHE A 139 1.23 -7.88 -6.79
N LEU A 140 2.05 -8.03 -7.82
CA LEU A 140 2.62 -6.92 -8.58
C LEU A 140 1.79 -6.71 -9.84
N THR A 141 1.14 -5.56 -9.94
CA THR A 141 0.42 -5.13 -11.13
C THR A 141 1.10 -3.90 -11.71
N VAL A 142 1.47 -3.97 -12.97
CA VAL A 142 2.03 -2.86 -13.73
C VAL A 142 1.14 -2.64 -14.94
N VAL A 143 0.76 -1.38 -15.19
CA VAL A 143 0.01 -0.98 -16.38
C VAL A 143 0.94 -0.17 -17.26
N GLU A 144 1.04 -0.56 -18.52
CA GLU A 144 1.90 0.05 -19.53
C GLU A 144 1.09 0.63 -20.69
N ASP A 145 1.64 1.67 -21.32
CA ASP A 145 1.15 2.21 -22.59
C ASP A 145 1.70 1.43 -23.80
N GLU A 146 1.38 1.86 -25.01
CA GLU A 146 1.85 1.24 -26.27
C GLU A 146 3.37 1.29 -26.46
N GLN A 147 4.07 2.15 -25.73
CA GLN A 147 5.53 2.32 -25.78
C GLN A 147 6.23 1.62 -24.61
N ASP A 148 5.53 0.73 -23.88
CA ASP A 148 6.03 0.02 -22.69
C ASP A 148 6.47 0.99 -21.55
N ASN A 149 5.89 2.20 -21.48
CA ASN A 149 6.07 3.07 -20.32
C ASN A 149 5.06 2.73 -19.24
N ILE A 150 5.53 2.68 -18.00
CA ILE A 150 4.63 2.44 -16.86
C ILE A 150 3.78 3.68 -16.60
N VAL A 151 2.47 3.51 -16.62
CA VAL A 151 1.49 4.57 -16.33
C VAL A 151 0.81 4.41 -14.98
N ALA A 152 0.76 3.18 -14.48
CA ALA A 152 0.26 2.89 -13.15
C ALA A 152 0.87 1.60 -12.59
N MET A 153 0.90 1.52 -11.26
CA MET A 153 1.39 0.33 -10.57
C MET A 153 0.65 0.09 -9.27
N GLY A 154 0.60 -1.18 -8.87
CA GLY A 154 0.11 -1.63 -7.58
C GLY A 154 0.99 -2.75 -7.03
N VAL A 155 1.36 -2.64 -5.76
CA VAL A 155 2.19 -3.62 -5.06
C VAL A 155 1.46 -4.08 -3.81
N GLY A 156 1.24 -5.35 -3.69
CA GLY A 156 0.69 -5.98 -2.49
C GLY A 156 1.57 -7.13 -2.01
N MET A 157 1.33 -7.56 -0.78
CA MET A 157 2.02 -8.70 -0.18
C MET A 157 1.11 -9.39 0.83
N PRO A 158 1.11 -10.73 0.92
CA PRO A 158 0.43 -11.40 2.03
C PRO A 158 0.95 -10.89 3.37
N SER A 159 0.03 -10.51 4.27
CA SER A 159 0.40 -9.88 5.53
C SER A 159 1.31 -10.77 6.38
N LEU A 160 2.39 -10.20 6.86
CA LEU A 160 3.35 -10.84 7.77
C LEU A 160 3.06 -10.50 9.25
N SER A 161 2.08 -9.65 9.53
CA SER A 161 1.80 -9.10 10.87
C SER A 161 1.64 -10.18 11.93
N THR A 162 0.85 -11.22 11.67
CA THR A 162 0.66 -12.35 12.60
C THR A 162 1.96 -13.15 12.82
N ALA A 163 2.78 -13.31 11.80
CA ALA A 163 4.06 -14.01 11.91
C ALA A 163 5.06 -13.20 12.75
N LEU A 164 5.13 -11.89 12.53
CA LEU A 164 5.95 -10.97 13.30
C LEU A 164 5.52 -10.91 14.77
N GLN A 165 4.20 -10.91 15.04
CA GLN A 165 3.66 -10.95 16.39
C GLN A 165 4.09 -12.25 17.11
N LYS A 166 3.97 -13.41 16.45
CA LYS A 166 4.41 -14.70 17.00
C LYS A 166 5.91 -14.75 17.23
N ALA A 167 6.69 -14.12 16.36
CA ALA A 167 8.14 -13.96 16.49
C ALA A 167 8.52 -12.96 17.59
N LYS A 168 7.57 -12.19 18.15
CA LYS A 168 7.80 -11.10 19.12
C LYS A 168 8.83 -10.09 18.63
N GLY A 169 8.85 -9.81 17.33
CA GLY A 169 9.80 -8.91 16.69
C GLY A 169 11.26 -9.41 16.66
N LYS A 170 11.51 -10.67 17.00
CA LYS A 170 12.88 -11.26 17.04
C LYS A 170 13.02 -12.31 15.95
N LEU A 171 14.09 -12.19 15.15
CA LEU A 171 14.40 -13.18 14.12
C LEU A 171 14.92 -14.50 14.71
N PHE A 172 15.76 -14.43 15.73
CA PHE A 172 16.35 -15.58 16.41
C PHE A 172 15.77 -15.78 17.82
N PRO A 173 15.67 -17.03 18.32
CA PRO A 173 16.05 -18.28 17.63
C PRO A 173 15.02 -18.81 16.63
N PHE A 174 13.72 -18.52 16.76
CA PHE A 174 12.65 -19.17 15.97
C PHE A 174 11.81 -18.21 15.13
N GLY A 175 12.06 -16.91 15.17
CA GLY A 175 11.27 -15.91 14.42
C GLY A 175 11.35 -16.11 12.92
N TRP A 176 12.52 -16.47 12.39
CA TRP A 176 12.73 -16.81 10.98
C TRP A 176 11.81 -17.93 10.50
N PHE A 177 11.51 -18.92 11.36
CA PHE A 177 10.61 -20.01 11.02
C PHE A 177 9.16 -19.53 10.80
N TYR A 178 8.65 -18.64 11.65
CA TYR A 178 7.32 -18.05 11.47
C TYR A 178 7.22 -17.24 10.19
N LEU A 179 8.26 -16.44 9.87
CA LEU A 179 8.30 -15.63 8.65
C LEU A 179 8.41 -16.50 7.40
N THR A 180 9.33 -17.46 7.37
CA THR A 180 9.48 -18.40 6.24
C THR A 180 8.19 -19.18 5.99
N LYS A 181 7.54 -19.65 7.06
CA LYS A 181 6.25 -20.33 6.95
C LYS A 181 5.16 -19.41 6.38
N ALA A 182 5.10 -18.16 6.80
CA ALA A 182 4.13 -17.19 6.30
C ALA A 182 4.37 -16.82 4.83
N LEU A 183 5.63 -16.71 4.42
CA LEU A 183 6.00 -16.35 3.05
C LEU A 183 5.81 -17.49 2.05
N PHE A 184 6.14 -18.74 2.43
CA PHE A 184 6.28 -19.82 1.44
C PHE A 184 5.36 -21.02 1.65
N VAL A 185 4.75 -21.18 2.85
CA VAL A 185 3.99 -22.39 3.19
C VAL A 185 2.52 -22.09 3.43
N LYS A 186 2.23 -21.15 4.32
CA LYS A 186 0.87 -20.80 4.71
C LYS A 186 0.74 -19.29 4.85
N HIS A 187 0.31 -18.65 3.76
CA HIS A 187 0.05 -17.22 3.75
C HIS A 187 -1.05 -16.82 4.74
N SER A 188 -1.02 -15.57 5.16
CA SER A 188 -2.14 -14.92 5.84
C SER A 188 -3.39 -14.94 4.94
N ASN A 189 -4.56 -14.82 5.54
CA ASN A 189 -5.79 -14.55 4.81
C ASN A 189 -6.01 -13.04 4.52
N ILE A 190 -5.00 -12.23 4.82
CA ILE A 190 -4.98 -10.79 4.60
C ILE A 190 -3.86 -10.46 3.60
N ILE A 191 -4.12 -9.55 2.68
CA ILE A 191 -3.12 -8.90 1.83
C ILE A 191 -2.91 -7.46 2.30
N ASP A 192 -1.66 -7.08 2.51
CA ASP A 192 -1.26 -5.69 2.72
C ASP A 192 -1.06 -5.02 1.36
N LEU A 193 -1.83 -3.96 1.08
CA LEU A 193 -1.71 -3.13 -0.13
C LEU A 193 -0.65 -2.07 0.12
N LEU A 194 0.57 -2.33 -0.31
CA LEU A 194 1.75 -1.55 0.06
C LEU A 194 1.84 -0.22 -0.70
N LEU A 195 1.77 -0.28 -2.02
CA LEU A 195 1.90 0.89 -2.89
C LEU A 195 0.84 0.84 -3.99
N ILE A 196 0.30 1.99 -4.32
CA ILE A 196 -0.56 2.19 -5.48
C ILE A 196 -0.26 3.57 -6.06
N GLY A 197 0.06 3.62 -7.34
CA GLY A 197 0.37 4.87 -8.03
C GLY A 197 -0.19 4.88 -9.45
N VAL A 198 -0.70 6.03 -9.84
CA VAL A 198 -1.14 6.34 -11.21
C VAL A 198 -0.53 7.67 -11.58
N LEU A 199 0.17 7.74 -12.71
CA LEU A 199 0.77 8.98 -13.19
C LEU A 199 -0.28 10.09 -13.28
N PRO A 200 0.06 11.35 -12.97
CA PRO A 200 -0.88 12.46 -12.91
C PRO A 200 -1.75 12.59 -14.18
N GLU A 201 -1.15 12.41 -15.35
CA GLU A 201 -1.82 12.48 -16.66
C GLU A 201 -2.81 11.33 -16.92
N TYR A 202 -2.73 10.24 -16.16
CA TYR A 202 -3.64 9.09 -16.24
C TYR A 202 -4.65 9.01 -15.08
N GLN A 203 -4.57 9.93 -14.12
CA GLN A 203 -5.56 10.02 -13.03
C GLN A 203 -6.94 10.39 -13.58
N ASN A 204 -8.00 9.98 -12.87
CA ASN A 204 -9.41 10.17 -13.27
C ASN A 204 -9.81 9.53 -14.62
N LYS A 205 -8.96 8.68 -15.19
CA LYS A 205 -9.21 7.95 -16.44
C LYS A 205 -9.62 6.49 -16.20
N GLY A 206 -9.87 6.10 -14.95
CA GLY A 206 -10.27 4.73 -14.59
C GLY A 206 -9.12 3.72 -14.61
N VAL A 207 -7.86 4.17 -14.73
CA VAL A 207 -6.69 3.29 -14.80
C VAL A 207 -6.48 2.53 -13.48
N ASN A 208 -6.83 3.14 -12.34
CA ASN A 208 -6.82 2.44 -11.04
C ASN A 208 -7.72 1.20 -11.04
N ALA A 209 -8.82 1.19 -11.80
CA ALA A 209 -9.66 0.01 -11.91
C ALA A 209 -8.93 -1.19 -12.56
N MET A 210 -7.94 -0.96 -13.43
CA MET A 210 -7.13 -2.02 -14.01
C MET A 210 -6.28 -2.72 -12.94
N LEU A 211 -5.77 -1.98 -11.95
CA LEU A 211 -5.01 -2.54 -10.84
C LEU A 211 -5.87 -3.50 -10.01
N PHE A 212 -7.10 -3.10 -9.68
CA PHE A 212 -8.02 -3.95 -8.92
C PHE A 212 -8.56 -5.11 -9.75
N ALA A 213 -8.84 -4.90 -11.03
CA ALA A 213 -9.29 -5.96 -11.93
C ALA A 213 -8.26 -7.10 -12.07
N ASP A 214 -6.98 -6.78 -11.91
CA ASP A 214 -5.91 -7.77 -11.88
C ASP A 214 -5.74 -8.42 -10.50
N LEU A 215 -5.81 -7.64 -9.44
CA LEU A 215 -5.54 -8.09 -8.07
C LEU A 215 -6.68 -8.94 -7.48
N ILE A 216 -7.95 -8.55 -7.69
CA ILE A 216 -9.10 -9.23 -7.09
C ILE A 216 -9.16 -10.71 -7.44
N PRO A 217 -9.03 -11.15 -8.72
CA PRO A 217 -9.03 -12.58 -9.06
C PRO A 217 -7.90 -13.36 -8.42
N VAL A 218 -6.72 -12.74 -8.24
CA VAL A 218 -5.57 -13.36 -7.57
C VAL A 218 -5.89 -13.58 -6.09
N ALA A 219 -6.41 -12.55 -5.42
CA ALA A 219 -6.81 -12.63 -4.02
C ALA A 219 -7.89 -13.71 -3.78
N GLN A 220 -8.90 -13.76 -4.64
CA GLN A 220 -9.96 -14.78 -4.59
C GLN A 220 -9.42 -16.19 -4.79
N LYS A 221 -8.54 -16.40 -5.79
CA LYS A 221 -7.92 -17.72 -6.07
C LYS A 221 -7.07 -18.21 -4.91
N MET A 222 -6.42 -17.30 -4.19
CA MET A 222 -5.60 -17.61 -3.02
C MET A 222 -6.43 -17.75 -1.73
N GLY A 223 -7.74 -17.52 -1.77
CA GLY A 223 -8.62 -17.61 -0.60
C GLY A 223 -8.40 -16.51 0.43
N LEU A 224 -7.85 -15.35 0.01
CA LEU A 224 -7.72 -14.19 0.87
C LEU A 224 -9.11 -13.67 1.24
N LYS A 225 -9.27 -13.23 2.48
CA LYS A 225 -10.53 -12.74 3.04
C LYS A 225 -10.56 -11.22 3.12
N PHE A 226 -9.42 -10.61 3.38
CA PHE A 226 -9.29 -9.19 3.61
C PHE A 226 -8.10 -8.61 2.84
N ALA A 227 -8.24 -7.36 2.48
CA ALA A 227 -7.11 -6.50 2.09
C ALA A 227 -7.02 -5.34 3.08
N GLU A 228 -5.81 -4.91 3.38
CA GLU A 228 -5.53 -3.82 4.30
C GLU A 228 -4.72 -2.75 3.58
N THR A 229 -5.21 -1.50 3.61
CA THR A 229 -4.46 -0.42 2.98
C THR A 229 -3.32 0.04 3.88
N HIS A 230 -2.25 0.54 3.27
CA HIS A 230 -1.31 1.40 3.95
C HIS A 230 -2.01 2.69 4.43
N PRO A 231 -1.40 3.45 5.37
CA PRO A 231 -1.88 4.75 5.76
C PRO A 231 -2.07 5.66 4.53
N GLN A 232 -3.25 6.22 4.38
CA GLN A 232 -3.61 7.13 3.30
C GLN A 232 -4.04 8.46 3.90
N LEU A 233 -3.49 9.57 3.40
CA LEU A 233 -3.87 10.91 3.83
C LEU A 233 -5.39 11.08 3.76
N GLU A 234 -6.00 11.60 4.83
CA GLU A 234 -7.44 11.89 4.87
C GLU A 234 -7.85 12.91 3.80
N THR A 235 -6.91 13.79 3.41
CA THR A 235 -7.11 14.84 2.40
C THR A 235 -6.93 14.35 0.96
N ASN A 236 -6.46 13.12 0.75
CA ASN A 236 -6.32 12.55 -0.59
C ASN A 236 -7.65 11.96 -1.08
N GLU A 237 -8.61 12.85 -1.41
CA GLU A 237 -9.96 12.46 -1.85
C GLU A 237 -9.94 11.47 -3.02
N LYS A 238 -9.01 11.63 -3.97
CA LYS A 238 -8.88 10.72 -5.13
C LYS A 238 -8.59 9.28 -4.72
N SER A 239 -7.78 9.11 -3.68
CA SER A 239 -7.49 7.80 -3.12
C SER A 239 -8.65 7.27 -2.29
N GLN A 240 -9.41 8.14 -1.63
CA GLN A 240 -10.52 7.73 -0.78
C GLN A 240 -11.72 7.20 -1.58
N VAL A 241 -12.12 7.89 -2.65
CA VAL A 241 -13.29 7.55 -3.49
C VAL A 241 -13.18 6.16 -4.14
N GLN A 242 -11.97 5.66 -4.40
CA GLN A 242 -11.83 4.33 -4.99
C GLN A 242 -12.39 3.20 -4.10
N TRP A 243 -12.45 3.41 -2.79
CA TRP A 243 -12.93 2.40 -1.83
C TRP A 243 -14.46 2.34 -1.72
N ASP A 244 -15.19 3.36 -2.21
CA ASP A 244 -16.65 3.43 -2.13
C ASP A 244 -17.35 2.32 -2.92
N TYR A 245 -16.64 1.68 -3.85
CA TYR A 245 -17.14 0.58 -4.65
C TYR A 245 -16.83 -0.80 -4.07
N LEU A 246 -16.10 -0.86 -2.97
CA LEU A 246 -15.75 -2.08 -2.24
C LEU A 246 -16.38 -2.03 -0.85
N ASP A 247 -16.49 -3.17 -0.21
CA ASP A 247 -16.87 -3.25 1.21
C ASP A 247 -15.63 -2.93 2.06
N ALA A 248 -15.44 -1.64 2.30
CA ALA A 248 -14.26 -1.08 2.95
C ALA A 248 -14.66 -0.19 4.12
N HIS A 249 -14.00 -0.35 5.26
CA HIS A 249 -14.19 0.49 6.43
C HIS A 249 -12.86 0.96 7.00
N ILE A 250 -12.84 2.16 7.55
CA ILE A 250 -11.68 2.66 8.29
C ILE A 250 -11.61 1.91 9.60
N HIS A 251 -10.46 1.27 9.87
CA HIS A 251 -10.25 0.50 11.09
C HIS A 251 -9.06 0.98 11.92
N LYS A 252 -8.20 1.83 11.36
CA LYS A 252 -7.13 2.52 12.10
C LYS A 252 -6.99 3.95 11.62
N LYS A 253 -6.58 4.83 12.54
CA LYS A 253 -6.21 6.23 12.22
C LYS A 253 -4.91 6.59 12.88
N ARG A 254 -4.12 7.39 12.17
CA ARG A 254 -2.86 7.94 12.64
C ARG A 254 -2.88 9.45 12.48
N ARG A 255 -2.21 10.15 13.41
CA ARG A 255 -2.15 11.60 13.44
C ARG A 255 -0.72 12.12 13.50
N CYS A 256 -0.43 13.07 12.64
CA CYS A 256 0.68 13.97 12.84
C CYS A 256 0.20 15.18 13.65
N TYR A 257 0.96 15.53 14.65
CA TYR A 257 0.69 16.65 15.53
C TYR A 257 1.58 17.84 15.22
N GLN A 258 1.11 19.02 15.57
CA GLN A 258 1.88 20.25 15.47
C GLN A 258 1.79 21.07 16.74
N LYS A 259 2.81 21.91 16.97
CA LYS A 259 2.81 22.96 18.01
C LYS A 259 3.64 24.15 17.56
N ASN A 260 3.10 25.36 17.70
CA ASN A 260 3.89 26.59 17.55
C ASN A 260 4.80 26.77 18.77
N LEU A 261 6.03 27.18 18.53
CA LEU A 261 7.01 27.49 19.58
C LEU A 261 6.83 28.90 20.09
#